data_6437590a39785eeb56a7d0a2e3cc605c
#
_entry.id   6437590a39785eeb56a7d0a2e3cc605c
#
_cell.length_a   1.000
_cell.length_b   1.000
_cell.length_c   1.000
_cell.angle_alpha   90.00
_cell.angle_beta   90.00
_cell.angle_gamma   90.00
#
_symmetry.space_group_name_H-M   'P 1'
#
loop_
_entity.id
_entity.type
_entity.pdbx_description
1 polymer ?
#
loop_
_entity_poly.entity_id
_entity_poly.type
_entity_poly.pdbx_seq_one_letter_code
_entity_poly.pdbx_strand_id
1 'polypeptide(L)'
;MEESAIEFHSENNFKLKNQSQISDWMNSTAKEEGKHIGALNYIFCDDEYLHKINVEFLNHDTYTDIITFDYCVGDEIISDIYVSTERVSENAKEYSESFEEEIHRVLIHGLLHLCGYKDKSEEEKALMREKENYYLSLRA
;
A
#
# COMPACT_ATOMS: atom_id res chain seq x y z
N MET A 1 8.55 -5.41 -24.97
CA MET A 1 7.65 -4.77 -24.02
C MET A 1 7.83 -5.41 -22.65
N GLU A 2 8.14 -4.61 -21.68
CA GLU A 2 8.40 -5.13 -20.35
C GLU A 2 7.09 -5.32 -19.59
N GLU A 3 7.02 -6.41 -18.82
CA GLU A 3 5.92 -6.63 -17.93
C GLU A 3 6.05 -5.71 -16.73
N SER A 4 4.92 -5.29 -16.18
CA SER A 4 4.93 -4.50 -14.96
C SER A 4 5.43 -5.35 -13.79
N ALA A 5 6.33 -4.79 -13.01
CA ALA A 5 6.78 -5.41 -11.77
C ALA A 5 5.73 -5.30 -10.66
N ILE A 6 4.68 -4.53 -10.89
CA ILE A 6 3.58 -4.33 -9.95
C ILE A 6 2.34 -5.02 -10.49
N GLU A 7 1.75 -5.89 -9.69
CA GLU A 7 0.52 -6.59 -10.06
C GLU A 7 -0.55 -6.33 -9.00
N PHE A 8 -1.80 -6.26 -9.47
CA PHE A 8 -2.95 -6.05 -8.61
C PHE A 8 -3.89 -7.25 -8.72
N HIS A 9 -4.20 -7.86 -7.59
CA HIS A 9 -5.05 -9.04 -7.49
C HIS A 9 -6.20 -8.75 -6.54
N SER A 10 -7.32 -9.43 -6.71
CA SER A 10 -8.47 -9.27 -5.81
C SER A 10 -9.03 -10.62 -5.40
N GLU A 11 -9.24 -10.78 -4.11
CA GLU A 11 -9.95 -11.92 -3.54
C GLU A 11 -11.44 -11.60 -3.36
N ASN A 12 -11.83 -10.37 -3.66
CA ASN A 12 -13.21 -9.90 -3.65
C ASN A 12 -13.57 -9.33 -5.03
N ASN A 13 -14.65 -8.58 -5.14
CA ASN A 13 -15.11 -8.03 -6.42
C ASN A 13 -14.49 -6.69 -6.79
N PHE A 14 -13.58 -6.19 -5.96
CA PHE A 14 -12.95 -4.90 -6.19
C PHE A 14 -12.01 -4.94 -7.39
N LYS A 15 -12.04 -3.89 -8.21
CA LYS A 15 -11.08 -3.70 -9.30
C LYS A 15 -10.52 -2.29 -9.20
N LEU A 16 -9.20 -2.21 -9.12
CA LEU A 16 -8.50 -0.92 -9.08
C LEU A 16 -8.53 -0.30 -10.49
N LYS A 17 -8.93 0.96 -10.55
CA LYS A 17 -8.94 1.71 -11.80
C LYS A 17 -7.57 2.33 -12.06
N ASN A 18 -7.26 2.56 -13.33
CA ASN A 18 -6.02 3.24 -13.75
C ASN A 18 -4.76 2.53 -13.27
N GLN A 19 -4.76 1.21 -13.32
CA GLN A 19 -3.64 0.39 -12.83
C GLN A 19 -2.30 0.78 -13.45
N SER A 20 -2.29 1.07 -14.75
CA SER A 20 -1.06 1.45 -15.46
C SER A 20 -0.49 2.78 -14.92
N GLN A 21 -1.35 3.77 -14.73
CA GLN A 21 -0.94 5.07 -14.20
C GLN A 21 -0.45 4.95 -12.76
N ILE A 22 -1.12 4.13 -11.96
CA ILE A 22 -0.73 3.88 -10.56
C ILE A 22 0.61 3.16 -10.52
N SER A 23 0.83 2.18 -11.39
CA SER A 23 2.11 1.48 -11.47
C SER A 23 3.25 2.43 -11.82
N ASP A 24 3.04 3.32 -12.79
CA ASP A 24 4.03 4.32 -13.18
C ASP A 24 4.33 5.27 -12.00
N TRP A 25 3.30 5.70 -11.31
CA TRP A 25 3.44 6.56 -10.13
C TRP A 25 4.26 5.88 -9.03
N MET A 26 3.97 4.61 -8.75
CA MET A 26 4.70 3.85 -7.73
C MET A 26 6.15 3.61 -8.12
N ASN A 27 6.41 3.29 -9.37
CA ASN A 27 7.78 3.14 -9.86
C ASN A 27 8.56 4.45 -9.72
N SER A 28 7.93 5.58 -10.03
CA SER A 28 8.54 6.90 -9.86
C SER A 28 8.83 7.21 -8.40
N THR A 29 7.90 6.85 -7.51
CA THR A 29 8.06 7.03 -6.07
C THR A 29 9.26 6.23 -5.55
N ALA A 30 9.35 4.96 -5.91
CA ALA A 30 10.45 4.11 -5.51
C ALA A 30 11.79 4.68 -5.99
N LYS A 31 11.84 5.10 -7.24
CA LYS A 31 13.04 5.69 -7.83
C LYS A 31 13.48 6.95 -7.08
N GLU A 32 12.55 7.82 -6.73
CA GLU A 32 12.85 9.03 -5.98
C GLU A 32 13.42 8.70 -4.60
N GLU A 33 12.99 7.58 -4.01
CA GLU A 33 13.49 7.12 -2.71
C GLU A 33 14.79 6.29 -2.82
N GLY A 34 15.36 6.21 -4.01
CA GLY A 34 16.59 5.47 -4.22
C GLY A 34 16.41 3.96 -4.30
N LYS A 35 15.21 3.52 -4.62
CA LYS A 35 14.85 2.10 -4.71
C LYS A 35 14.37 1.76 -6.11
N HIS A 36 14.21 0.46 -6.37
CA HIS A 36 13.53 0.00 -7.59
C HIS A 36 12.64 -1.19 -7.23
N ILE A 37 11.54 -1.31 -7.96
CA ILE A 37 10.56 -2.36 -7.69
C ILE A 37 10.90 -3.60 -8.51
N GLY A 38 11.27 -4.68 -7.82
CA GLY A 38 11.54 -5.98 -8.45
C GLY A 38 10.27 -6.78 -8.65
N ALA A 39 9.46 -6.91 -7.60
CA ALA A 39 8.16 -7.59 -7.66
C ALA A 39 7.28 -7.08 -6.52
N LEU A 40 6.17 -6.45 -6.85
CA LEU A 40 5.26 -5.91 -5.86
C LEU A 40 3.85 -6.34 -6.21
N ASN A 41 3.23 -7.10 -5.32
CA ASN A 41 1.86 -7.58 -5.49
C ASN A 41 0.95 -6.94 -4.47
N TYR A 42 -0.14 -6.32 -4.93
CA TYR A 42 -1.21 -5.85 -4.07
C TYR A 42 -2.38 -6.81 -4.19
N ILE A 43 -2.87 -7.30 -3.06
CA ILE A 43 -3.99 -8.23 -3.02
C ILE A 43 -5.12 -7.55 -2.25
N PHE A 44 -6.19 -7.20 -2.96
CA PHE A 44 -7.37 -6.59 -2.36
C PHE A 44 -8.28 -7.67 -1.82
N CYS A 45 -8.77 -7.49 -0.61
CA CYS A 45 -9.57 -8.50 0.08
C CYS A 45 -10.56 -7.81 1.01
N ASP A 46 -11.39 -8.60 1.68
CA ASP A 46 -12.30 -8.07 2.70
C ASP A 46 -11.65 -8.10 4.09
N ASP A 47 -12.35 -7.53 5.06
CA ASP A 47 -11.88 -7.39 6.44
C ASP A 47 -11.58 -8.76 7.08
N GLU A 48 -12.46 -9.73 6.88
CA GLU A 48 -12.31 -11.05 7.47
C GLU A 48 -11.10 -11.79 6.92
N TYR A 49 -10.87 -11.68 5.62
CA TYR A 49 -9.72 -12.30 4.97
C TYR A 49 -8.41 -11.72 5.53
N LEU A 50 -8.35 -10.40 5.65
CA LEU A 50 -7.17 -9.72 6.15
C LEU A 50 -6.95 -10.02 7.64
N HIS A 51 -8.03 -10.10 8.42
CA HIS A 51 -7.97 -10.45 9.82
C HIS A 51 -7.38 -11.85 10.02
N LYS A 52 -7.78 -12.81 9.21
CA LYS A 52 -7.21 -14.16 9.26
C LYS A 52 -5.72 -14.16 9.02
N ILE A 53 -5.26 -13.38 8.05
CA ILE A 53 -3.82 -13.26 7.76
C ILE A 53 -3.10 -12.64 8.95
N ASN A 54 -3.69 -11.61 9.55
CA ASN A 54 -3.11 -10.94 10.71
C ASN A 54 -2.94 -11.89 11.90
N VAL A 55 -3.97 -12.68 12.19
CA VAL A 55 -3.93 -13.67 13.27
C VAL A 55 -2.94 -14.79 12.95
N GLU A 56 -3.02 -15.36 11.75
CA GLU A 56 -2.29 -16.57 11.36
C GLU A 56 -0.79 -16.32 11.18
N PHE A 57 -0.41 -15.23 10.55
CA PHE A 57 0.98 -14.96 10.18
C PHE A 57 1.69 -13.97 11.08
N LEU A 58 0.97 -13.01 11.67
CA LEU A 58 1.56 -11.97 12.50
C LEU A 58 1.22 -12.12 13.98
N ASN A 59 0.37 -13.07 14.30
CA ASN A 59 -0.08 -13.33 15.66
C ASN A 59 -0.73 -12.10 16.32
N HIS A 60 -1.39 -11.27 15.51
CA HIS A 60 -2.13 -10.09 15.97
C HIS A 60 -3.62 -10.32 15.76
N ASP A 61 -4.41 -10.19 16.80
CA ASP A 61 -5.86 -10.36 16.75
C ASP A 61 -6.54 -8.98 16.66
N THR A 62 -6.23 -8.25 15.60
CA THR A 62 -6.79 -6.93 15.35
C THR A 62 -7.18 -6.79 13.89
N TYR A 63 -8.09 -5.86 13.61
CA TYR A 63 -8.44 -5.51 12.24
C TYR A 63 -7.56 -4.35 11.79
N THR A 64 -7.05 -4.43 10.58
CA THR A 64 -6.19 -3.40 10.00
C THR A 64 -6.59 -3.19 8.54
N ASP A 65 -6.15 -2.09 7.95
CA ASP A 65 -6.42 -1.79 6.54
C ASP A 65 -5.38 -2.40 5.59
N ILE A 66 -4.18 -2.69 6.09
CA ILE A 66 -3.07 -3.15 5.25
C ILE A 66 -2.13 -4.06 6.03
N ILE A 67 -1.61 -5.09 5.35
CA ILE A 67 -0.53 -5.93 5.86
C ILE A 67 0.54 -6.02 4.78
N THR A 68 1.78 -5.71 5.15
CA THR A 68 2.92 -5.70 4.24
C THR A 68 3.91 -6.80 4.61
N PHE A 69 4.16 -7.71 3.68
CA PHE A 69 5.19 -8.73 3.83
C PHE A 69 6.44 -8.27 3.08
N ASP A 70 7.49 -7.98 3.81
CA ASP A 70 8.72 -7.40 3.27
C ASP A 70 9.73 -8.49 2.93
N TYR A 71 10.00 -8.66 1.64
CA TYR A 71 11.02 -9.58 1.12
C TYR A 71 12.13 -8.82 0.40
N CYS A 72 12.27 -7.53 0.70
CA CYS A 72 13.22 -6.67 0.00
C CYS A 72 14.66 -7.09 0.22
N VAL A 73 15.49 -6.90 -0.82
CA VAL A 73 16.93 -7.19 -0.77
C VAL A 73 17.68 -5.94 -1.25
N GLY A 74 18.45 -5.32 -0.35
CA GLY A 74 19.13 -4.07 -0.68
C GLY A 74 18.12 -3.00 -1.09
N ASP A 75 18.30 -2.47 -2.30
CA ASP A 75 17.41 -1.43 -2.84
C ASP A 75 16.28 -2.00 -3.70
N GLU A 76 16.21 -3.31 -3.82
CA GLU A 76 15.17 -3.97 -4.60
C GLU A 76 13.95 -4.25 -3.72
N ILE A 77 12.81 -3.71 -4.12
CA ILE A 77 11.53 -3.90 -3.41
C ILE A 77 10.86 -5.16 -3.92
N ILE A 78 10.64 -6.09 -3.00
CA ILE A 78 9.92 -7.35 -3.26
C ILE A 78 8.94 -7.51 -2.11
N SER A 79 7.65 -7.57 -2.40
CA SER A 79 6.64 -7.62 -1.34
C SER A 79 5.30 -8.12 -1.84
N ASP A 80 4.55 -8.69 -0.92
CA ASP A 80 3.11 -8.93 -1.06
C ASP A 80 2.41 -8.02 -0.04
N ILE A 81 1.49 -7.19 -0.52
CA ILE A 81 0.75 -6.25 0.32
C ILE A 81 -0.73 -6.58 0.21
N TYR A 82 -1.35 -6.91 1.35
CA TYR A 82 -2.77 -7.20 1.42
C TYR A 82 -3.51 -5.97 1.93
N VAL A 83 -4.60 -5.61 1.26
CA VAL A 83 -5.37 -4.40 1.56
C VAL A 83 -6.84 -4.76 1.73
N SER A 84 -7.44 -4.39 2.87
CA SER A 84 -8.88 -4.54 3.08
C SER A 84 -9.62 -3.37 2.46
N THR A 85 -10.38 -3.63 1.39
CA THR A 85 -11.16 -2.58 0.73
C THR A 85 -12.30 -2.09 1.62
N GLU A 86 -12.83 -2.96 2.49
CA GLU A 86 -13.86 -2.55 3.46
C GLU A 86 -13.31 -1.56 4.48
N ARG A 87 -12.12 -1.84 5.01
CA ARG A 87 -11.47 -0.95 5.98
C ARG A 87 -11.09 0.37 5.34
N VAL A 88 -10.61 0.35 4.10
CA VAL A 88 -10.30 1.57 3.34
C VAL A 88 -11.56 2.41 3.17
N SER A 89 -12.70 1.78 2.85
CA SER A 89 -13.98 2.48 2.70
C SER A 89 -14.40 3.15 4.01
N GLU A 90 -14.25 2.44 5.14
CA GLU A 90 -14.59 2.99 6.45
C GLU A 90 -13.68 4.17 6.81
N ASN A 91 -12.38 4.03 6.56
CA ASN A 91 -11.42 5.10 6.82
C ASN A 91 -11.71 6.34 5.96
N ALA A 92 -12.08 6.14 4.71
CA ALA A 92 -12.44 7.25 3.81
C ALA A 92 -13.61 8.05 4.39
N LYS A 93 -14.63 7.36 4.88
CA LYS A 93 -15.79 8.01 5.50
C LYS A 93 -15.38 8.77 6.77
N GLU A 94 -14.56 8.16 7.60
CA GLU A 94 -14.10 8.77 8.86
C GLU A 94 -13.33 10.05 8.61
N TYR A 95 -12.50 10.09 7.58
CA TYR A 95 -11.67 11.26 7.27
C TYR A 95 -12.31 12.20 6.25
N SER A 96 -13.56 11.97 5.87
CA SER A 96 -14.27 12.78 4.87
C SER A 96 -13.53 12.86 3.54
N GLU A 97 -12.93 11.75 3.15
CA GLU A 97 -12.22 11.62 1.87
C GLU A 97 -12.98 10.70 0.92
N SER A 98 -12.69 10.77 -0.38
CA SER A 98 -13.22 9.80 -1.33
C SER A 98 -12.53 8.45 -1.12
N PHE A 99 -13.21 7.38 -1.51
CA PHE A 99 -12.60 6.05 -1.51
C PHE A 99 -11.34 6.03 -2.36
N GLU A 100 -11.38 6.66 -3.53
CA GLU A 100 -10.23 6.72 -4.44
C GLU A 100 -9.03 7.39 -3.79
N GLU A 101 -9.24 8.50 -3.11
CA GLU A 101 -8.17 9.21 -2.40
C GLU A 101 -7.57 8.31 -1.31
N GLU A 102 -8.42 7.65 -0.54
CA GLU A 102 -7.96 6.80 0.56
C GLU A 102 -7.24 5.55 0.06
N ILE A 103 -7.75 4.90 -0.99
CA ILE A 103 -7.08 3.70 -1.52
C ILE A 103 -5.68 4.05 -2.07
N HIS A 104 -5.54 5.19 -2.74
CA HIS A 104 -4.23 5.63 -3.22
C HIS A 104 -3.27 5.91 -2.05
N ARG A 105 -3.78 6.51 -0.99
CA ARG A 105 -2.98 6.77 0.22
C ARG A 105 -2.49 5.47 0.86
N VAL A 106 -3.36 4.48 0.96
CA VAL A 106 -3.01 3.18 1.54
C VAL A 106 -1.97 2.47 0.67
N LEU A 107 -2.13 2.53 -0.64
CA LEU A 107 -1.17 1.90 -1.55
C LEU A 107 0.22 2.52 -1.41
N ILE A 108 0.31 3.85 -1.37
CA ILE A 108 1.60 4.52 -1.26
C ILE A 108 2.20 4.36 0.14
N HIS A 109 1.35 4.29 1.16
CA HIS A 109 1.77 4.04 2.54
C HIS A 109 2.55 2.72 2.64
N GLY A 110 2.01 1.65 2.05
CA GLY A 110 2.69 0.35 2.03
C GLY A 110 4.04 0.41 1.33
N LEU A 111 4.10 1.09 0.19
CA LEU A 111 5.36 1.26 -0.54
C LEU A 111 6.38 2.04 0.28
N LEU A 112 5.96 3.10 0.97
CA LEU A 112 6.86 3.90 1.81
C LEU A 112 7.41 3.10 2.98
N HIS A 113 6.62 2.20 3.57
CA HIS A 113 7.14 1.28 4.59
C HIS A 113 8.31 0.45 4.03
N LEU A 114 8.17 -0.02 2.80
CA LEU A 114 9.23 -0.81 2.15
C LEU A 114 10.45 0.04 1.83
N CYS A 115 10.29 1.35 1.71
CA CYS A 115 11.39 2.29 1.52
C CYS A 115 12.06 2.66 2.84
N GLY A 116 11.55 2.20 3.97
CA GLY A 116 12.16 2.40 5.28
C GLY A 116 11.45 3.34 6.21
N TYR A 117 10.34 3.94 5.79
CA TYR A 117 9.56 4.83 6.66
C TYR A 117 8.75 4.02 7.67
N LYS A 118 8.71 4.51 8.90
CA LYS A 118 7.96 3.88 9.99
C LYS A 118 6.78 4.75 10.38
N ASP A 119 5.90 4.21 11.23
CA ASP A 119 4.70 4.95 11.65
C ASP A 119 4.28 4.64 13.10
N LYS A 120 5.24 4.32 13.95
CA LYS A 120 4.95 3.98 15.35
C LYS A 120 5.02 5.16 16.29
N SER A 121 6.08 5.98 16.22
CA SER A 121 6.19 7.18 17.04
C SER A 121 5.41 8.32 16.41
N GLU A 122 5.13 9.38 17.19
CA GLU A 122 4.44 10.55 16.67
C GLU A 122 5.24 11.22 15.56
N GLU A 123 6.55 11.29 15.71
CA GLU A 123 7.44 11.85 14.69
C GLU A 123 7.43 11.00 13.42
N GLU A 124 7.43 9.68 13.55
CA GLU A 124 7.38 8.76 12.42
C GLU A 124 6.05 8.87 11.68
N LYS A 125 4.94 8.97 12.42
CA LYS A 125 3.60 9.15 11.82
C LYS A 125 3.51 10.47 11.06
N ALA A 126 4.06 11.54 11.62
CA ALA A 126 4.05 12.85 10.99
C ALA A 126 4.86 12.83 9.70
N LEU A 127 6.04 12.22 9.71
CA LEU A 127 6.87 12.10 8.51
C LEU A 127 6.20 11.23 7.46
N MET A 128 5.60 10.12 7.86
CA MET A 128 4.88 9.22 6.95
C MET A 128 3.74 9.99 6.27
N ARG A 129 2.95 10.74 7.03
CA ARG A 129 1.84 11.55 6.49
C ARG A 129 2.36 12.61 5.51
N GLU A 130 3.45 13.27 5.84
CA GLU A 130 4.07 14.26 4.98
C GLU A 130 4.51 13.64 3.64
N LYS A 131 5.13 12.46 3.70
CA LYS A 131 5.55 11.76 2.50
C LYS A 131 4.37 11.25 1.69
N GLU A 132 3.34 10.73 2.34
CA GLU A 132 2.11 10.34 1.64
C GLU A 132 1.53 11.52 0.88
N ASN A 133 1.40 12.66 1.53
CA ASN A 133 0.84 13.87 0.91
C ASN A 133 1.70 14.33 -0.27
N TYR A 134 3.00 14.30 -0.12
CA TYR A 134 3.94 14.68 -1.18
C TYR A 134 3.74 13.81 -2.42
N TYR A 135 3.76 12.49 -2.26
CA TYR A 135 3.64 11.59 -3.39
C TYR A 135 2.24 11.58 -3.99
N LEU A 136 1.20 11.76 -3.15
CA LEU A 136 -0.16 11.91 -3.67
C LEU A 136 -0.29 13.13 -4.58
N SER A 137 0.44 14.21 -4.28
CA SER A 137 0.42 15.41 -5.10
C SER A 137 1.09 15.22 -6.47
N LEU A 138 1.90 14.18 -6.62
CA LEU A 138 2.61 13.87 -7.86
C LEU A 138 1.86 12.91 -8.79
N ARG A 139 0.67 12.48 -8.41
CA ARG A 139 -0.14 11.60 -9.27
C ARG A 139 -0.53 12.34 -10.54
N ALA A 140 -0.46 11.62 -11.63
CA ALA A 140 -0.83 12.17 -12.93
C ALA A 140 -2.37 12.26 -13.05
#